data_b29b3d5f66980867d30cbdfdc527db5a
#
_entry.id   b29b3d5f66980867d30cbdfdc527db5a
#
_cell.length_a   1.000
_cell.length_b   1.000
_cell.length_c   1.000
_cell.angle_alpha   90.00
_cell.angle_beta   90.00
_cell.angle_gamma   90.00
#
_symmetry.space_group_name_H-M   'P 1'
#
loop_
_entity.id
_entity.type
_entity.pdbx_description
1 polymer ?
#
loop_
_entity_poly.entity_id
_entity_poly.type
_entity_poly.pdbx_seq_one_letter_code
_entity_poly.pdbx_strand_id
1 'polypeptide(L)'
;MSEEQPKTVEELMSIQGIESIDLPEGDVGEGLRFKTNRGDFNAILHRAHDADGAVIWVCGARGGFGGPGPGTYARMSERFTGEGITSLRLDYRYANDVFECALDLLAGVSYLKGTGHQPVVVVGHSFGGAVVIAAGANSDHIKGVV
;
A
#
# COMPACT_ATOMS: atom_id res chain seq x y z
N MET A 1 -19.69 -31.12 12.91
CA MET A 1 -18.98 -30.35 11.87
C MET A 1 -18.33 -29.15 12.51
N SER A 2 -17.03 -29.08 12.40
CA SER A 2 -16.32 -27.88 12.84
C SER A 2 -16.47 -26.82 11.75
N GLU A 3 -17.04 -25.69 12.09
CA GLU A 3 -16.99 -24.52 11.21
C GLU A 3 -15.56 -24.01 11.20
N GLU A 4 -14.98 -23.87 10.01
CA GLU A 4 -13.70 -23.24 9.87
C GLU A 4 -13.84 -21.75 10.25
N GLN A 5 -13.01 -21.29 11.18
CA GLN A 5 -12.97 -19.88 11.50
C GLN A 5 -12.41 -19.10 10.31
N PRO A 6 -12.90 -17.87 10.05
CA PRO A 6 -12.32 -17.04 9.02
C PRO A 6 -10.83 -16.82 9.27
N LYS A 7 -10.02 -16.92 8.21
CA LYS A 7 -8.59 -16.68 8.30
C LYS A 7 -8.34 -15.18 8.51
N THR A 8 -7.35 -14.87 9.33
CA THR A 8 -6.87 -13.50 9.47
C THR A 8 -6.10 -13.08 8.21
N VAL A 9 -5.88 -11.79 8.03
CA VAL A 9 -5.09 -11.27 6.91
C VAL A 9 -3.69 -11.87 6.93
N GLU A 10 -3.08 -11.95 8.10
CA GLU A 10 -1.73 -12.53 8.27
C GLU A 10 -1.68 -14.01 7.92
N GLU A 11 -2.77 -14.75 8.13
CA GLU A 11 -2.88 -16.16 7.72
C GLU A 11 -3.04 -16.31 6.21
N LEU A 12 -3.72 -15.33 5.56
CA LEU A 12 -3.92 -15.33 4.11
C LEU A 12 -2.67 -14.88 3.39
N MET A 13 -1.99 -13.86 3.89
CA MET A 13 -0.81 -13.28 3.28
C MET A 13 0.16 -12.77 4.34
N SER A 14 1.41 -13.17 4.23
CA SER A 14 2.47 -12.75 5.15
C SER A 14 3.67 -12.23 4.37
N ILE A 15 4.28 -11.16 4.88
CA ILE A 15 5.52 -10.63 4.34
C ILE A 15 6.66 -11.53 4.81
N GLN A 16 7.39 -12.13 3.87
CA GLN A 16 8.51 -13.02 4.13
C GLN A 16 9.85 -12.31 4.02
N GLY A 17 9.89 -11.18 3.35
CA GLY A 17 11.10 -10.39 3.18
C GLY A 17 10.82 -9.11 2.40
N ILE A 18 11.74 -8.17 2.53
CA ILE A 18 11.69 -6.90 1.79
C ILE A 18 13.06 -6.66 1.19
N GLU A 19 13.12 -6.36 -0.11
CA GLU A 19 14.34 -6.08 -0.83
C GLU A 19 14.30 -4.64 -1.38
N SER A 20 15.45 -4.00 -1.44
CA SER A 20 15.59 -2.75 -2.18
C SER A 20 15.63 -3.05 -3.68
N ILE A 21 14.92 -2.25 -4.46
CA ILE A 21 14.93 -2.35 -5.92
C ILE A 21 15.20 -0.98 -6.53
N ASP A 22 15.62 -0.98 -7.79
CA ASP A 22 15.79 0.26 -8.54
C ASP A 22 14.43 0.89 -8.84
N LEU A 23 14.40 2.22 -8.78
CA LEU A 23 13.21 2.98 -9.13
C LEU A 23 12.99 3.02 -10.64
N PRO A 24 11.74 3.18 -11.10
CA PRO A 24 11.48 3.55 -12.48
C PRO A 24 12.25 4.83 -12.84
N GLU A 25 12.69 4.94 -14.09
CA GLU A 25 13.42 6.12 -14.57
C GLU A 25 12.65 7.40 -14.29
N GLY A 26 13.34 8.39 -13.70
CA GLY A 26 12.75 9.69 -13.37
C GLY A 26 11.94 9.72 -12.08
N ASP A 27 11.82 8.60 -11.38
CA ASP A 27 11.10 8.55 -10.10
C ASP A 27 12.02 8.84 -8.90
N VAL A 28 11.43 9.21 -7.78
CA VAL A 28 12.14 9.51 -6.52
C VAL A 28 11.54 8.68 -5.39
N GLY A 29 12.32 8.45 -4.33
CA GLY A 29 11.92 7.67 -3.18
C GLY A 29 12.79 6.43 -3.01
N GLU A 30 12.30 5.45 -2.25
CA GLU A 30 12.97 4.17 -2.01
C GLU A 30 12.16 3.07 -2.66
N GLY A 31 12.73 2.38 -3.66
CA GLY A 31 12.08 1.23 -4.30
C GLY A 31 12.17 0.00 -3.40
N LEU A 32 11.03 -0.66 -3.17
CA LEU A 32 10.92 -1.84 -2.31
C LEU A 32 10.18 -2.96 -3.04
N ARG A 33 10.66 -4.18 -2.86
CA ARG A 33 9.93 -5.39 -3.24
C ARG A 33 9.55 -6.15 -1.99
N PHE A 34 8.26 -6.36 -1.81
CA PHE A 34 7.71 -7.15 -0.72
C PHE A 34 7.55 -8.59 -1.21
N LYS A 35 8.26 -9.49 -0.58
CA LYS A 35 8.14 -10.93 -0.85
C LYS A 35 7.12 -11.52 0.09
N THR A 36 6.11 -12.17 -0.47
CA THR A 36 5.03 -12.76 0.32
C THR A 36 4.81 -14.22 -0.07
N ASN A 37 4.05 -14.93 0.76
CA ASN A 37 3.66 -16.32 0.46
C ASN A 37 2.70 -16.44 -0.74
N ARG A 38 2.22 -15.31 -1.28
CA ARG A 38 1.29 -15.28 -2.43
C ARG A 38 1.91 -14.60 -3.66
N GLY A 39 3.19 -14.34 -3.64
CA GLY A 39 3.92 -13.63 -4.69
C GLY A 39 4.47 -12.30 -4.21
N ASP A 40 5.12 -11.57 -5.09
CA ASP A 40 5.81 -10.33 -4.76
C ASP A 40 5.04 -9.13 -5.30
N PHE A 41 5.06 -8.04 -4.53
CA PHE A 41 4.59 -6.75 -5.04
C PHE A 41 5.63 -5.67 -4.77
N ASN A 42 5.63 -4.64 -5.60
CA ASN A 42 6.57 -3.54 -5.50
C ASN A 42 5.89 -2.30 -4.91
N ALA A 43 6.68 -1.48 -4.26
CA ALA A 43 6.22 -0.20 -3.73
C ALA A 43 7.34 0.82 -3.80
N ILE A 44 6.96 2.09 -3.71
CA ILE A 44 7.91 3.20 -3.61
C ILE A 44 7.59 3.93 -2.30
N LEU A 45 8.57 3.95 -1.40
CA LEU A 45 8.44 4.58 -0.09
C LEU A 45 9.00 6.00 -0.15
N HIS A 46 8.20 6.95 0.30
CA HIS A 46 8.59 8.34 0.51
C HIS A 46 8.61 8.57 2.01
N ARG A 47 9.77 8.36 2.61
CA ARG A 47 9.95 8.42 4.06
C ARG A 47 10.02 9.86 4.53
N ALA A 48 9.15 10.27 5.44
CA ALA A 48 9.24 11.55 6.12
C ALA A 48 9.98 11.39 7.45
N HIS A 49 10.78 12.40 7.82
CA HIS A 49 11.47 12.43 9.10
C HIS A 49 10.47 12.62 10.24
N ASP A 50 10.62 11.84 11.29
CA ASP A 50 9.78 11.92 12.51
C ASP A 50 8.28 11.84 12.21
N ALA A 51 7.90 11.11 11.15
CA ALA A 51 6.51 10.96 10.76
C ALA A 51 5.79 9.99 11.68
N ASP A 52 4.64 10.40 12.19
CA ASP A 52 3.73 9.51 12.90
C ASP A 52 2.78 8.83 11.90
N GLY A 53 2.14 9.61 11.03
CA GLY A 53 1.16 9.12 10.07
C GLY A 53 1.74 8.72 8.72
N ALA A 54 0.95 7.95 7.97
CA ALA A 54 1.31 7.54 6.63
C ALA A 54 0.09 7.43 5.71
N VAL A 55 0.34 7.56 4.42
CA VAL A 55 -0.66 7.37 3.37
C VAL A 55 -0.18 6.28 2.43
N ILE A 56 -1.09 5.36 2.08
CA ILE A 56 -0.84 4.39 1.01
C ILE A 56 -1.66 4.79 -0.21
N TRP A 57 -1.02 4.84 -1.37
CA TRP A 57 -1.61 5.24 -2.64
C TRP A 57 -1.68 4.03 -3.55
N VAL A 58 -2.87 3.71 -4.05
CA VAL A 58 -3.08 2.61 -4.99
C VAL A 58 -3.77 3.11 -6.25
N CYS A 59 -3.36 2.53 -7.38
CA CYS A 59 -3.83 2.93 -8.69
C CYS A 59 -5.11 2.20 -9.10
N GLY A 60 -5.60 2.51 -10.31
CA GLY A 60 -6.76 1.87 -10.90
C GLY A 60 -6.43 0.54 -11.57
N ALA A 61 -7.25 0.16 -12.53
CA ALA A 61 -7.25 -1.16 -13.18
C ALA A 61 -5.94 -1.53 -13.90
N ARG A 62 -5.13 -0.54 -14.27
CA ARG A 62 -3.85 -0.77 -14.94
C ARG A 62 -2.69 -0.97 -13.98
N GLY A 63 -2.92 -0.77 -12.67
CA GLY A 63 -1.85 -0.81 -11.68
C GLY A 63 -0.87 0.36 -11.83
N GLY A 64 0.39 0.13 -11.44
CA GLY A 64 1.45 1.13 -11.50
C GLY A 64 1.53 2.00 -10.25
N PHE A 65 2.27 3.12 -10.37
CA PHE A 65 2.56 4.01 -9.25
C PHE A 65 2.05 5.44 -9.41
N GLY A 66 1.50 5.76 -10.58
CA GLY A 66 1.28 7.16 -10.97
C GLY A 66 0.02 7.82 -10.45
N GLY A 67 -1.04 7.05 -10.25
CA GLY A 67 -2.34 7.58 -9.91
C GLY A 67 -3.07 8.22 -11.10
N PRO A 68 -4.13 9.00 -10.84
CA PRO A 68 -4.87 9.68 -11.90
C PRO A 68 -4.04 10.83 -12.48
N GLY A 69 -3.95 10.88 -13.80
CA GLY A 69 -3.14 11.87 -14.49
C GLY A 69 -1.64 11.64 -14.34
N PRO A 70 -0.81 12.43 -15.03
CA PRO A 70 0.64 12.21 -15.03
C PRO A 70 1.29 12.52 -13.69
N GLY A 71 1.79 11.49 -13.00
CA GLY A 71 2.60 11.63 -11.81
C GLY A 71 1.91 12.21 -10.58
N THR A 72 0.59 12.12 -10.48
CA THR A 72 -0.16 12.71 -9.37
C THR A 72 0.29 12.16 -8.02
N TYR A 73 0.39 10.85 -7.88
CA TYR A 73 0.77 10.23 -6.60
C TYR A 73 2.22 10.52 -6.23
N ALA A 74 3.12 10.62 -7.20
CA ALA A 74 4.51 10.99 -6.95
C ALA A 74 4.61 12.41 -6.39
N ARG A 75 3.92 13.37 -7.02
CA ARG A 75 3.92 14.77 -6.56
C ARG A 75 3.31 14.91 -5.17
N MET A 76 2.18 14.24 -4.92
CA MET A 76 1.51 14.29 -3.61
C MET A 76 2.38 13.65 -2.52
N SER A 77 3.04 12.53 -2.84
CA SER A 77 3.92 11.85 -1.90
C SER A 77 5.11 12.72 -1.49
N GLU A 78 5.73 13.41 -2.45
CA GLU A 78 6.82 14.33 -2.16
C GLU A 78 6.35 15.53 -1.33
N ARG A 79 5.19 16.08 -1.65
CA ARG A 79 4.59 17.17 -0.88
C ARG A 79 4.32 16.75 0.57
N PHE A 80 3.75 15.56 0.76
CA PHE A 80 3.43 15.03 2.09
C PHE A 80 4.69 14.77 2.91
N THR A 81 5.77 14.31 2.27
CA THR A 81 7.07 14.14 2.93
C THR A 81 7.52 15.46 3.57
N GLY A 82 7.36 16.57 2.86
CA GLY A 82 7.67 17.91 3.38
C GLY A 82 6.78 18.35 4.53
N GLU A 83 5.63 17.72 4.71
CA GLU A 83 4.69 17.99 5.79
C GLU A 83 4.76 16.96 6.93
N GLY A 84 5.77 16.08 6.93
CA GLY A 84 5.97 15.09 7.97
C GLY A 84 5.09 13.85 7.84
N ILE A 85 4.58 13.55 6.64
CA ILE A 85 3.74 12.39 6.35
C ILE A 85 4.47 11.46 5.41
N THR A 86 4.66 10.20 5.83
CA THR A 86 5.25 9.16 4.97
C THR A 86 4.22 8.69 3.95
N SER A 87 4.66 8.41 2.73
CA SER A 87 3.82 7.83 1.68
C SER A 87 4.38 6.51 1.18
N LEU A 88 3.50 5.57 0.88
CA LEU A 88 3.83 4.31 0.23
C LEU A 88 2.97 4.20 -1.04
N ARG A 89 3.60 4.26 -2.20
CA ARG A 89 2.91 4.03 -3.48
C ARG A 89 3.06 2.57 -3.82
N LEU A 90 1.95 1.84 -3.90
CA LEU A 90 1.94 0.39 -4.02
C LEU A 90 1.45 -0.03 -5.40
N ASP A 91 2.17 -0.96 -6.04
CA ASP A 91 1.74 -1.60 -7.28
C ASP A 91 1.22 -3.01 -6.98
N TYR A 92 0.07 -3.35 -7.55
CA TYR A 92 -0.59 -4.63 -7.30
C TYR A 92 0.15 -5.81 -7.91
N ARG A 93 0.07 -6.99 -7.26
CA ARG A 93 0.47 -8.25 -7.88
C ARG A 93 -0.44 -8.60 -9.06
N TYR A 94 -1.75 -8.44 -8.86
CA TYR A 94 -2.78 -8.83 -9.83
C TYR A 94 -3.84 -7.73 -9.93
N ALA A 95 -3.57 -6.71 -10.76
CA ALA A 95 -4.53 -5.63 -10.99
C ALA A 95 -5.87 -6.23 -11.48
N ASN A 96 -6.98 -5.59 -11.09
CA ASN A 96 -8.36 -6.01 -11.35
C ASN A 96 -8.89 -7.16 -10.49
N ASP A 97 -8.09 -7.75 -9.63
CA ASP A 97 -8.55 -8.72 -8.64
C ASP A 97 -8.68 -8.00 -7.29
N VAL A 98 -9.90 -7.61 -6.93
CA VAL A 98 -10.14 -6.82 -5.71
C VAL A 98 -9.63 -7.53 -4.46
N PHE A 99 -9.87 -8.83 -4.34
CA PHE A 99 -9.45 -9.61 -3.18
C PHE A 99 -7.91 -9.61 -3.04
N GLU A 100 -7.20 -9.93 -4.11
CA GLU A 100 -5.73 -9.98 -4.09
C GLU A 100 -5.12 -8.58 -3.92
N CYS A 101 -5.71 -7.56 -4.56
CA CYS A 101 -5.25 -6.17 -4.39
C CYS A 101 -5.48 -5.67 -2.97
N ALA A 102 -6.60 -6.04 -2.33
CA ALA A 102 -6.86 -5.70 -0.93
C ALA A 102 -5.83 -6.35 0.00
N LEU A 103 -5.42 -7.59 -0.28
CA LEU A 103 -4.35 -8.25 0.47
C LEU A 103 -3.03 -7.52 0.34
N ASP A 104 -2.68 -7.08 -0.88
CA ASP A 104 -1.47 -6.27 -1.10
C ASP A 104 -1.49 -5.01 -0.25
N LEU A 105 -2.62 -4.30 -0.26
CA LEU A 105 -2.78 -3.07 0.51
C LEU A 105 -2.69 -3.33 2.02
N LEU A 106 -3.32 -4.39 2.51
CA LEU A 106 -3.27 -4.76 3.92
C LEU A 106 -1.86 -5.17 4.36
N ALA A 107 -1.08 -5.80 3.48
CA ALA A 107 0.34 -6.06 3.74
C ALA A 107 1.13 -4.74 3.86
N GLY A 108 0.85 -3.77 3.01
CA GLY A 108 1.44 -2.43 3.12
C GLY A 108 1.09 -1.74 4.43
N VAL A 109 -0.16 -1.85 4.88
CA VAL A 109 -0.60 -1.33 6.18
C VAL A 109 0.17 -2.01 7.32
N SER A 110 0.32 -3.33 7.27
CA SER A 110 1.07 -4.10 8.26
C SER A 110 2.53 -3.66 8.34
N TYR A 111 3.16 -3.42 7.19
CA TYR A 111 4.52 -2.91 7.12
C TYR A 111 4.63 -1.52 7.79
N LEU A 112 3.75 -0.60 7.45
CA LEU A 112 3.76 0.74 8.04
C LEU A 112 3.50 0.71 9.54
N LYS A 113 2.59 -0.13 10.00
CA LYS A 113 2.36 -0.35 11.43
C LYS A 113 3.64 -0.86 12.11
N GLY A 114 4.30 -1.85 11.49
CA GLY A 114 5.55 -2.42 12.01
C GLY A 114 6.70 -1.41 12.08
N THR A 115 6.67 -0.37 11.26
CA THR A 115 7.66 0.71 11.27
C THR A 115 7.21 1.94 12.06
N GLY A 116 6.14 1.81 12.85
CA GLY A 116 5.73 2.83 13.80
C GLY A 116 4.78 3.90 13.27
N HIS A 117 4.18 3.68 12.11
CA HIS A 117 3.28 4.65 11.50
C HIS A 117 1.83 4.44 11.94
N GLN A 118 1.22 5.46 12.52
CA GLN A 118 -0.21 5.56 12.74
C GLN A 118 -0.60 7.04 12.91
N PRO A 119 -1.79 7.46 12.41
CA PRO A 119 -2.73 6.64 11.63
C PRO A 119 -2.23 6.33 10.22
N VAL A 120 -2.86 5.35 9.57
CA VAL A 120 -2.67 5.07 8.15
C VAL A 120 -3.96 5.43 7.42
N VAL A 121 -3.82 6.22 6.36
CA VAL A 121 -4.90 6.57 5.44
C VAL A 121 -4.61 5.92 4.10
N VAL A 122 -5.63 5.40 3.43
CA VAL A 122 -5.49 4.76 2.14
C VAL A 122 -6.25 5.53 1.07
N VAL A 123 -5.61 5.72 -0.08
CA VAL A 123 -6.14 6.51 -1.19
C VAL A 123 -6.14 5.67 -2.46
N GLY A 124 -7.27 5.63 -3.14
CA GLY A 124 -7.40 4.93 -4.41
C GLY A 124 -8.37 5.64 -5.33
N HIS A 125 -8.19 5.47 -6.65
CA HIS A 125 -9.12 6.01 -7.63
C HIS A 125 -9.59 4.91 -8.57
N SER A 126 -10.80 5.05 -9.11
CA SER A 126 -11.41 4.09 -10.02
C SER A 126 -11.44 2.69 -9.37
N PHE A 127 -10.89 1.65 -9.98
CA PHE A 127 -10.77 0.32 -9.39
C PHE A 127 -10.12 0.36 -8.01
N GLY A 128 -9.11 1.21 -7.82
CA GLY A 128 -8.44 1.41 -6.52
C GLY A 128 -9.39 1.89 -5.42
N GLY A 129 -10.47 2.59 -5.77
CA GLY A 129 -11.52 2.95 -4.82
C GLY A 129 -12.18 1.73 -4.19
N ALA A 130 -12.47 0.70 -4.98
CA ALA A 130 -13.00 -0.57 -4.46
C ALA A 130 -11.99 -1.27 -3.55
N VAL A 131 -10.71 -1.22 -3.91
CA VAL A 131 -9.63 -1.84 -3.13
C VAL A 131 -9.50 -1.19 -1.75
N VAL A 132 -9.50 0.16 -1.68
CA VAL A 132 -9.36 0.85 -0.39
C VAL A 132 -10.57 0.66 0.51
N ILE A 133 -11.76 0.55 -0.06
CA ILE A 133 -12.98 0.24 0.70
C ILE A 133 -12.88 -1.19 1.28
N ALA A 134 -12.51 -2.16 0.48
CA ALA A 134 -12.37 -3.55 0.92
C ALA A 134 -11.30 -3.69 2.02
N ALA A 135 -10.15 -3.04 1.86
CA ALA A 135 -9.10 -3.05 2.86
C ALA A 135 -9.53 -2.34 4.14
N GLY A 136 -10.16 -1.17 4.03
CA GLY A 136 -10.65 -0.40 5.18
C GLY A 136 -11.67 -1.15 6.02
N ALA A 137 -12.51 -1.96 5.38
CA ALA A 137 -13.49 -2.79 6.07
C ALA A 137 -12.84 -3.95 6.86
N ASN A 138 -11.59 -4.26 6.60
CA ASN A 138 -10.89 -5.42 7.18
C ASN A 138 -9.67 -5.05 8.04
N SER A 139 -9.50 -3.78 8.39
CA SER A 139 -8.38 -3.35 9.22
C SER A 139 -8.76 -2.18 10.11
N ASP A 140 -8.60 -2.36 11.41
CA ASP A 140 -8.78 -1.27 12.39
C ASP A 140 -7.64 -0.27 12.37
N HIS A 141 -6.53 -0.59 11.69
CA HIS A 141 -5.38 0.28 11.60
C HIS A 141 -5.54 1.35 10.50
N ILE A 142 -6.44 1.12 9.55
CA ILE A 142 -6.81 2.10 8.53
C ILE A 142 -7.80 3.09 9.16
N LYS A 143 -7.40 4.35 9.27
CA LYS A 143 -8.20 5.40 9.92
C LYS A 143 -8.88 6.36 8.95
N GLY A 144 -8.59 6.24 7.67
CA GLY A 144 -9.24 7.03 6.62
C GLY A 144 -9.16 6.33 5.28
N VAL A 145 -10.21 6.47 4.49
CA VAL A 145 -10.34 5.93 3.14
C VAL A 145 -10.73 7.07 2.21
N VAL A 146 -9.97 7.28 1.15
CA VAL A 146 -10.21 8.35 0.17
C VAL A 146 -10.31 7.77 -1.24
#